data_0962167d9293e4fb1ff09f95f9877799
#
_entry.id   0962167d9293e4fb1ff09f95f9877799
#
_cell.length_a   1.000
_cell.length_b   1.000
_cell.length_c   1.000
_cell.angle_alpha   90.00
_cell.angle_beta   90.00
_cell.angle_gamma   90.00
#
_symmetry.space_group_name_H-M   'P 1'
#
loop_
_entity.id
_entity.type
_entity.pdbx_description
1 polymer ?
#
loop_
_entity_poly.entity_id
_entity_poly.type
_entity_poly.pdbx_seq_one_letter_code
_entity_poly.pdbx_strand_id
1 'polypeptide(L)' 'MDSLDWKDIKINLGGKLIKGRYNVSDNLVTVAAWNGTKTAGLGVLPAVRLAQMLLRELVTEGETK' A
#
# COMPACT_ATOMS: atom_id res chain seq x y z
N MET A 1 -7.04 -14.89 15.94
CA MET A 1 -6.54 -14.49 15.56
C MET A 1 -6.55 -14.08 14.54
N ASP A 2 -6.70 -13.59 14.21
CA ASP A 2 -6.79 -13.22 13.25
C ASP A 2 -6.00 -12.76 12.61
N SER A 3 -5.67 -13.12 12.01
CA SER A 3 -4.72 -12.74 11.33
C SER A 3 -5.06 -12.09 10.16
N LEU A 4 -4.67 -10.91 9.95
CA LEU A 4 -4.80 -10.27 8.67
C LEU A 4 -3.83 -10.92 7.73
N ASP A 5 -4.29 -11.13 6.54
CA ASP A 5 -3.51 -11.79 5.53
C ASP A 5 -2.71 -10.74 4.76
N TRP A 6 -1.61 -10.33 5.34
CA TRP A 6 -0.76 -9.32 4.71
C TRP A 6 0.00 -9.90 3.55
N LYS A 7 0.04 -9.17 2.46
CA LYS A 7 0.76 -9.57 1.25
C LYS A 7 1.82 -8.55 0.93
N ASP A 8 2.91 -9.02 0.35
CA ASP A 8 4.00 -8.13 -0.02
C ASP A 8 3.69 -7.44 -1.34
N ILE A 9 4.05 -6.17 -1.43
CA ILE A 9 3.99 -5.44 -2.70
C ILE A 9 5.27 -4.63 -2.83
N LYS A 10 5.54 -4.26 -4.07
CA LYS A 10 6.69 -3.41 -4.34
C LYS A 10 6.42 -2.56 -5.56
N ILE A 11 7.04 -1.42 -5.60
CA ILE A 11 6.94 -0.52 -6.74
C ILE A 11 8.33 0.00 -7.06
N ASN A 12 8.49 0.46 -8.29
CA ASN A 12 9.71 1.10 -8.71
C ASN A 12 9.43 2.59 -8.81
N LEU A 13 10.12 3.37 -8.00
CA LEU A 13 9.89 4.80 -7.94
C LEU A 13 11.20 5.50 -8.21
N GLY A 14 11.32 6.04 -9.42
CA GLY A 14 12.53 6.75 -9.79
C GLY A 14 13.78 5.89 -9.71
N GLY A 15 13.66 4.64 -10.12
CA GLY A 15 14.79 3.72 -10.09
C GLY A 15 15.03 3.06 -8.75
N LYS A 16 14.20 3.40 -7.76
CA LYS A 16 14.36 2.85 -6.43
C LYS A 16 13.25 1.84 -6.16
N LEU A 17 13.59 0.69 -5.66
CA LEU A 17 12.59 -0.33 -5.32
C LEU A 17 12.03 -0.07 -3.94
N ILE A 18 10.74 0.15 -3.87
CA ILE A 18 10.04 0.43 -2.63
C ILE A 18 9.19 -0.77 -2.27
N LYS A 19 9.33 -1.25 -1.06
CA LYS A 19 8.60 -2.42 -0.61
C LYS A 19 7.60 -2.04 0.48
N GLY A 20 6.49 -2.76 0.51
CA GLY A 20 5.49 -2.56 1.54
C GLY A 20 4.61 -3.79 1.63
N ARG A 21 3.57 -3.69 2.42
CA ARG A 21 2.61 -4.75 2.60
C ARG A 21 1.21 -4.19 2.52
N TYR A 22 0.27 -5.02 2.14
CA TYR A 22 -1.11 -4.59 2.10
C TYR A 22 -2.03 -5.72 2.51
N ASN A 23 -3.24 -5.34 2.92
CA ASN A 23 -4.30 -6.31 3.12
C ASN A 23 -5.61 -5.69 2.66
N VAL A 24 -6.59 -6.56 2.45
CA VAL A 24 -7.91 -6.14 2.01
C VAL A 24 -8.92 -6.65 3.02
N SER A 25 -9.78 -5.75 3.48
CA SER A 25 -10.81 -6.11 4.44
C SER A 25 -11.99 -5.17 4.24
N ASP A 26 -13.19 -5.72 4.09
CA ASP A 26 -14.41 -4.92 3.94
C ASP A 26 -14.30 -3.89 2.82
N ASN A 27 -13.78 -4.30 1.68
CA ASN A 27 -13.59 -3.41 0.54
C ASN A 27 -12.64 -2.27 0.79
N LEU A 28 -11.80 -2.40 1.80
CA LEU A 28 -10.77 -1.41 2.08
C LEU A 28 -9.41 -2.05 1.91
N VAL A 29 -8.52 -1.31 1.27
CA VAL A 29 -7.14 -1.74 1.13
C VAL A 29 -6.30 -0.89 2.06
N THR A 30 -5.53 -1.55 2.91
CA THR A 30 -4.60 -0.87 3.82
C THR A 30 -3.18 -1.24 3.41
N VAL A 31 -2.37 -0.23 3.24
CA VAL A 31 -0.96 -0.42 2.88
C VAL A 31 -0.10 0.05 4.03
N ALA A 32 0.90 -0.74 4.36
CA ALA A 32 1.85 -0.39 5.41
C ALA A 32 3.24 -0.34 4.82
N ALA A 33 3.99 0.67 5.19
CA ALA A 33 5.36 0.83 4.77
C ALA A 33 6.16 1.35 5.95
N TRP A 34 7.44 1.59 5.72
CA TRP A 34 8.32 2.02 6.80
C TRP A 34 7.88 3.33 7.46
N ASN A 35 7.17 4.16 6.71
CA ASN A 35 6.80 5.48 7.24
C ASN A 35 5.33 5.59 7.65
N GLY A 36 4.62 4.47 7.71
CA GLY A 36 3.24 4.54 8.19
C GLY A 36 2.29 3.66 7.39
N THR A 37 1.02 3.97 7.48
CA THR A 37 -0.02 3.21 6.79
C THR A 37 -0.95 4.16 6.06
N LYS A 38 -1.67 3.61 5.09
CA LYS A 38 -2.65 4.37 4.34
C LYS A 38 -3.75 3.42 3.89
N THR A 39 -5.00 3.89 3.97
CA THR A 39 -6.15 3.05 3.65
C THR A 39 -7.05 3.76 2.65
N ALA A 40 -7.61 3.01 1.73
CA ALA A 40 -8.55 3.58 0.76
C ALA A 40 -9.56 2.53 0.33
N GLY A 41 -10.68 2.98 -0.18
CA GLY A 41 -11.72 2.09 -0.68
C GLY A 41 -11.31 1.44 -1.99
N LEU A 42 -11.68 0.17 -2.12
CA LEU A 42 -11.28 -0.60 -3.28
C LEU A 42 -11.92 -0.10 -4.58
N GLY A 43 -13.20 0.20 -4.54
CA GLY A 43 -13.89 0.63 -5.74
C GLY A 43 -13.87 -0.45 -6.80
N VAL A 44 -13.54 -0.06 -8.04
CA VAL A 44 -13.50 -0.99 -9.15
C VAL A 44 -12.08 -1.42 -9.50
N LEU A 45 -11.09 -0.94 -8.76
CA LEU A 45 -9.72 -1.27 -9.06
C LEU A 45 -9.32 -2.61 -8.47
N PRO A 46 -8.42 -3.34 -9.11
CA PRO A 46 -7.84 -4.53 -8.49
C PRO A 46 -7.08 -4.12 -7.22
N ALA A 47 -7.15 -4.98 -6.22
CA ALA A 47 -6.54 -4.66 -4.93
C ALA A 47 -5.06 -4.36 -5.05
N VAL A 48 -4.33 -5.15 -5.82
CA VAL A 48 -2.89 -4.94 -6.00
C VAL A 48 -2.62 -3.57 -6.61
N ARG A 49 -3.42 -3.19 -7.58
CA ARG A 49 -3.25 -1.93 -8.26
C ARG A 49 -3.42 -0.77 -7.30
N LEU A 50 -4.50 -0.81 -6.52
CA LEU A 50 -4.76 0.23 -5.55
C LEU A 50 -3.67 0.25 -4.49
N ALA A 51 -3.23 -0.92 -4.05
CA ALA A 51 -2.18 -0.99 -3.04
C ALA A 51 -0.90 -0.34 -3.53
N GLN A 52 -0.56 -0.55 -4.79
CA GLN A 52 0.63 0.06 -5.34
C GLN A 52 0.51 1.57 -5.40
N MET A 53 -0.65 2.06 -5.75
CA MET A 53 -0.89 3.50 -5.77
C MET A 53 -0.76 4.10 -4.38
N LEU A 54 -1.34 3.43 -3.40
CA LEU A 54 -1.26 3.90 -2.03
C LEU A 54 0.17 3.87 -1.51
N LEU A 55 0.91 2.83 -1.85
CA LEU A 55 2.30 2.73 -1.43
C LEU A 55 3.11 3.90 -2.01
N ARG A 56 2.88 4.20 -3.26
CA ARG A 56 3.57 5.30 -3.89
C ARG A 56 3.26 6.61 -3.21
N GLU A 57 1.98 6.85 -2.92
CA GLU A 57 1.57 8.07 -2.26
C GLU A 57 2.16 8.18 -0.86
N LEU A 58 2.14 7.07 -0.15
CA LEU A 58 2.63 7.05 1.22
C LEU A 58 4.11 7.40 1.27
N VAL A 59 4.90 6.80 0.42
CA VAL A 59 6.33 7.04 0.39
C VAL A 59 6.62 8.46 -0.09
N THR A 60 5.90 8.92 -1.08
CA THR A 60 6.10 10.27 -1.61
C THR A 60 5.78 11.31 -0.55
N GLU A 61 4.69 11.10 0.19
CA GLU A 61 4.32 12.02 1.25
C GLU A 61 5.40 12.06 2.32
N GLY A 62 5.97 10.91 2.62
CA GLY A 62 7.01 10.85 3.63
C GLY A 62 8.28 11.55 3.21
N GLU A 63 8.50 11.67 1.92
CA GLU A 63 9.73 12.30 1.44
C GLU A 63 9.62 13.79 1.25
N THR A 64 8.42 14.31 1.24
CA THR A 64 8.27 15.72 1.00
C THR A 64 8.31 16.55 2.24
N LYS A 65 8.79 16.00 3.28
CA LYS A 65 8.82 16.71 4.47
C LYS A 65 9.84 17.65 4.61
#